data_e659d481793834af579a009ecd21414e
#
_entry.id   e659d481793834af579a009ecd21414e
#
_cell.length_a   1.000
_cell.length_b   1.000
_cell.length_c   1.000
_cell.angle_alpha   90.00
_cell.angle_beta   90.00
_cell.angle_gamma   90.00
#
_symmetry.space_group_name_H-M   'P 1'
#
loop_
_entity.id
_entity.type
_entity.pdbx_description
1 polymer ?
#
loop_
_entity_poly.entity_id
_entity_poly.type
_entity_poly.pdbx_seq_one_letter_code
_entity_poly.pdbx_strand_id
1 'polypeptide(L)'
;MSVGTNIKKRRFELRMSQQELADALGYKTRSTIAKIESGENDVTQKKLQRFAEVLDTTVEALITGDSVPSHPTVHSAPIYEEAGTPDRNKNIAIILAGGKSMRNQQNIPNQFINILGKPVIVYCLEAYQAHPAIDDIYIVCLKGWEQIVKAYAEQFHITKLKGLIPAASSGILSVKNGLEYVKNIYSGGDVVVFQESTRPMVSVDMISKLLQACYENGSANICQGMKDYVQFICNDGTVDYIDRNSIVSLESPEAYQIGMITAVFADAEKKQHPLNESCCAMLLFNLGYNINFIEGSVNNIKIVRQEDVAIATLLLRQSTY
;
A
#
# COMPACT_ATOMS: atom_id res chain seq x y z
N MET A 1 5.25 -26.16 -10.43
CA MET A 1 4.90 -26.48 -9.03
C MET A 1 4.01 -27.70 -9.02
N SER A 2 3.94 -28.48 -7.92
CA SER A 2 3.04 -29.66 -7.87
C SER A 2 1.60 -29.22 -7.58
N VAL A 3 0.63 -30.06 -7.94
CA VAL A 3 -0.80 -29.84 -7.63
C VAL A 3 -1.01 -29.59 -6.13
N GLY A 4 -0.34 -30.35 -5.26
CA GLY A 4 -0.40 -30.17 -3.81
C GLY A 4 0.08 -28.78 -3.35
N THR A 5 1.17 -28.29 -3.95
CA THR A 5 1.69 -26.94 -3.67
C THR A 5 0.70 -25.86 -4.09
N ASN A 6 0.01 -26.05 -5.23
CA ASN A 6 -0.99 -25.09 -5.71
C ASN A 6 -2.26 -25.10 -4.84
N ILE A 7 -2.71 -26.27 -4.37
CA ILE A 7 -3.78 -26.42 -3.39
C ILE A 7 -3.42 -25.68 -2.10
N LYS A 8 -2.19 -25.89 -1.57
CA LYS A 8 -1.70 -25.20 -0.38
C LYS A 8 -1.73 -23.68 -0.55
N LYS A 9 -1.18 -23.18 -1.67
CA LYS A 9 -1.17 -21.74 -2.00
C LYS A 9 -2.60 -21.17 -1.96
N ARG A 10 -3.53 -21.80 -2.66
CA ARG A 10 -4.92 -21.32 -2.76
C ARG A 10 -5.65 -21.35 -1.42
N ARG A 11 -5.41 -22.38 -0.61
CA ARG A 11 -5.95 -22.45 0.77
C ARG A 11 -5.49 -21.27 1.62
N PHE A 12 -4.22 -20.88 1.52
CA PHE A 12 -3.69 -19.71 2.22
C PHE A 12 -4.33 -18.41 1.75
N GLU A 13 -4.53 -18.24 0.44
CA GLU A 13 -5.23 -17.08 -0.11
C GLU A 13 -6.62 -16.91 0.49
N LEU A 14 -7.32 -18.03 0.75
CA LEU A 14 -8.62 -18.07 1.41
C LEU A 14 -8.57 -18.06 2.94
N ARG A 15 -7.37 -17.96 3.54
CA ARG A 15 -7.14 -18.00 4.99
C ARG A 15 -7.73 -19.23 5.69
N MET A 16 -7.79 -20.35 4.99
CA MET A 16 -8.29 -21.62 5.54
C MET A 16 -7.16 -22.42 6.20
N SER A 17 -7.44 -23.04 7.35
CA SER A 17 -6.58 -24.06 7.94
C SER A 17 -6.68 -25.39 7.17
N GLN A 18 -5.74 -26.29 7.37
CA GLN A 18 -5.83 -27.65 6.81
C GLN A 18 -7.04 -28.43 7.36
N GLN A 19 -7.46 -28.14 8.59
CA GLN A 19 -8.64 -28.78 9.17
C GLN A 19 -9.92 -28.28 8.52
N GLU A 20 -10.09 -26.96 8.35
CA GLU A 20 -11.25 -26.38 7.67
C GLU A 20 -11.38 -26.89 6.23
N LEU A 21 -10.26 -27.01 5.49
CA LEU A 21 -10.27 -27.58 4.15
C LEU A 21 -10.61 -29.09 4.18
N ALA A 22 -10.12 -29.83 5.19
CA ALA A 22 -10.47 -31.23 5.36
C ALA A 22 -11.95 -31.41 5.63
N ASP A 23 -12.53 -30.62 6.52
CA ASP A 23 -13.95 -30.65 6.88
C ASP A 23 -14.84 -30.29 5.68
N ALA A 24 -14.49 -29.24 4.93
CA ALA A 24 -15.22 -28.83 3.73
C ALA A 24 -15.20 -29.89 2.61
N LEU A 25 -14.14 -30.68 2.53
CA LEU A 25 -13.99 -31.78 1.58
C LEU A 25 -14.52 -33.11 2.10
N GLY A 26 -14.95 -33.18 3.38
CA GLY A 26 -15.47 -34.38 4.03
C GLY A 26 -14.37 -35.39 4.44
N TYR A 27 -13.13 -34.92 4.65
CA TYR A 27 -12.06 -35.76 5.21
C TYR A 27 -12.12 -35.73 6.74
N LYS A 28 -11.78 -36.88 7.38
CA LYS A 28 -11.86 -37.04 8.83
C LYS A 28 -10.76 -36.28 9.59
N THR A 29 -9.63 -35.98 8.95
CA THR A 29 -8.47 -35.40 9.61
C THR A 29 -7.67 -34.48 8.68
N ARG A 30 -7.05 -33.44 9.24
CA ARG A 30 -6.15 -32.55 8.53
C ARG A 30 -4.93 -33.24 7.92
N SER A 31 -4.55 -34.41 8.45
CA SER A 31 -3.36 -35.13 7.96
C SER A 31 -3.50 -35.57 6.50
N THR A 32 -4.72 -35.78 6.03
CA THR A 32 -4.99 -36.07 4.61
C THR A 32 -4.64 -34.87 3.73
N ILE A 33 -5.02 -33.68 4.14
CA ILE A 33 -4.69 -32.44 3.43
C ILE A 33 -3.18 -32.20 3.47
N ALA A 34 -2.54 -32.34 4.63
CA ALA A 34 -1.08 -32.18 4.78
C ALA A 34 -0.32 -33.10 3.81
N LYS A 35 -0.71 -34.36 3.65
CA LYS A 35 -0.09 -35.32 2.74
C LYS A 35 -0.33 -34.98 1.26
N ILE A 36 -1.47 -34.40 0.94
CA ILE A 36 -1.76 -33.92 -0.43
C ILE A 36 -0.89 -32.68 -0.72
N GLU A 37 -0.82 -31.75 0.21
CA GLU A 37 -0.04 -30.50 0.05
C GLU A 37 1.47 -30.76 -0.01
N SER A 38 1.97 -31.81 0.70
CA SER A 38 3.39 -32.23 0.62
C SER A 38 3.71 -33.05 -0.63
N GLY A 39 2.70 -33.49 -1.36
CA GLY A 39 2.88 -34.37 -2.53
C GLY A 39 3.08 -35.86 -2.20
N GLU A 40 2.87 -36.26 -0.93
CA GLU A 40 2.89 -37.67 -0.54
C GLU A 40 1.70 -38.46 -1.08
N ASN A 41 0.57 -37.76 -1.27
CA ASN A 41 -0.66 -38.33 -1.81
C ASN A 41 -1.05 -37.63 -3.12
N ASP A 42 -1.28 -38.41 -4.15
CA ASP A 42 -1.82 -37.90 -5.43
C ASP A 42 -3.32 -37.59 -5.31
N VAL A 43 -3.76 -36.59 -6.06
CA VAL A 43 -5.17 -36.19 -6.16
C VAL A 43 -5.73 -36.67 -7.47
N THR A 44 -6.74 -37.57 -7.44
CA THR A 44 -7.44 -38.00 -8.64
C THR A 44 -8.23 -36.85 -9.28
N GLN A 45 -8.45 -36.89 -10.60
CA GLN A 45 -9.18 -35.85 -11.33
C GLN A 45 -10.54 -35.52 -10.72
N LYS A 46 -11.30 -36.53 -10.26
CA LYS A 46 -12.59 -36.36 -9.60
C LYS A 46 -12.47 -35.63 -8.26
N LYS A 47 -11.41 -35.88 -7.49
CA LYS A 47 -11.13 -35.15 -6.24
C LYS A 47 -10.66 -33.74 -6.50
N LEU A 48 -9.86 -33.53 -7.55
CA LEU A 48 -9.35 -32.23 -7.93
C LEU A 48 -10.48 -31.25 -8.27
N GLN A 49 -11.57 -31.74 -8.87
CA GLN A 49 -12.73 -30.92 -9.15
C GLN A 49 -13.41 -30.43 -7.86
N ARG A 50 -13.47 -31.28 -6.85
CA ARG A 50 -14.04 -30.92 -5.53
C ARG A 50 -13.12 -29.98 -4.74
N PHE A 51 -11.78 -30.12 -4.91
CA PHE A 51 -10.84 -29.12 -4.39
C PHE A 51 -11.05 -27.76 -5.06
N ALA A 52 -11.24 -27.73 -6.37
CA ALA A 52 -11.47 -26.49 -7.11
C ALA A 52 -12.75 -25.79 -6.65
N GLU A 53 -13.84 -26.53 -6.44
CA GLU A 53 -15.11 -26.00 -5.92
C GLU A 53 -14.95 -25.38 -4.52
N VAL A 54 -14.33 -26.12 -3.58
CA VAL A 54 -14.16 -25.68 -2.19
C VAL A 54 -13.18 -24.51 -2.08
N LEU A 55 -12.15 -24.49 -2.94
CA LEU A 55 -11.14 -23.46 -2.97
C LEU A 55 -11.49 -22.28 -3.90
N ASP A 56 -12.71 -22.22 -4.42
CA ASP A 56 -13.18 -21.19 -5.34
C ASP A 56 -12.14 -20.90 -6.45
N THR A 57 -11.83 -21.94 -7.23
CA THR A 57 -10.82 -21.91 -8.29
C THR A 57 -11.16 -22.90 -9.39
N THR A 58 -10.32 -23.04 -10.41
CA THR A 58 -10.52 -24.07 -11.47
C THR A 58 -9.51 -25.22 -11.34
N VAL A 59 -9.89 -26.36 -11.87
CA VAL A 59 -9.00 -27.55 -11.96
C VAL A 59 -7.70 -27.21 -12.69
N GLU A 60 -7.79 -26.42 -13.76
CA GLU A 60 -6.67 -25.99 -14.56
C GLU A 60 -5.65 -25.16 -13.73
N ALA A 61 -6.14 -24.22 -12.93
CA ALA A 61 -5.32 -23.45 -12.02
C ALA A 61 -4.61 -24.30 -10.95
N LEU A 62 -5.31 -25.30 -10.42
CA LEU A 62 -4.69 -26.22 -9.46
C LEU A 62 -3.62 -27.13 -10.14
N ILE A 63 -3.69 -27.36 -11.44
CA ILE A 63 -2.70 -28.14 -12.19
C ILE A 63 -1.53 -27.27 -12.62
N THR A 64 -1.78 -26.12 -13.26
CA THR A 64 -0.73 -25.26 -13.84
C THR A 64 -0.03 -24.41 -12.80
N GLY A 65 -0.72 -24.08 -11.71
CA GLY A 65 -0.24 -23.13 -10.70
C GLY A 65 -0.49 -21.69 -11.11
N ASP A 66 -1.13 -21.46 -12.25
CA ASP A 66 -1.59 -20.16 -12.66
C ASP A 66 -2.72 -19.73 -11.70
N SER A 67 -2.57 -18.57 -11.13
CA SER A 67 -3.66 -18.00 -10.32
C SER A 67 -4.85 -17.78 -11.25
N VAL A 68 -5.93 -18.56 -11.07
CA VAL A 68 -7.21 -18.15 -11.63
C VAL A 68 -7.60 -16.89 -10.90
N PRO A 69 -7.94 -15.82 -11.59
CA PRO A 69 -8.55 -14.68 -10.95
C PRO A 69 -9.88 -15.16 -10.37
N SER A 70 -9.90 -15.43 -9.08
CA SER A 70 -11.12 -15.65 -8.29
C SER A 70 -11.85 -14.34 -8.02
N HIS A 71 -11.49 -13.33 -8.76
CA HIS A 71 -12.13 -12.04 -8.85
C HIS A 71 -12.42 -11.74 -10.33
N PRO A 72 -13.52 -11.06 -10.64
CA PRO A 72 -13.88 -10.77 -12.02
C PRO A 72 -12.69 -10.11 -12.72
N THR A 73 -12.44 -10.55 -13.93
CA THR A 73 -11.46 -10.07 -14.91
C THR A 73 -10.65 -8.87 -14.42
N VAL A 74 -9.35 -9.08 -14.20
CA VAL A 74 -8.40 -7.99 -13.96
C VAL A 74 -8.65 -6.94 -15.04
N HIS A 75 -9.36 -5.89 -14.69
CA HIS A 75 -9.43 -4.74 -15.54
C HIS A 75 -8.05 -4.09 -15.46
N SER A 76 -7.27 -4.18 -16.53
CA SER A 76 -6.21 -3.22 -16.74
C SER A 76 -6.85 -1.85 -16.57
N ALA A 77 -6.28 -1.01 -15.71
CA ALA A 77 -6.74 0.37 -15.61
C ALA A 77 -6.84 0.95 -17.02
N PRO A 78 -7.91 1.66 -17.36
CA PRO A 78 -8.06 2.23 -18.69
C PRO A 78 -6.81 3.05 -18.99
N ILE A 79 -6.15 2.76 -20.12
CA ILE A 79 -5.11 3.62 -20.68
C ILE A 79 -5.88 4.85 -21.17
N TYR A 80 -5.73 5.95 -20.47
CA TYR A 80 -6.32 7.21 -20.90
C TYR A 80 -5.51 7.72 -22.09
N GLU A 81 -6.16 7.82 -23.26
CA GLU A 81 -5.60 8.52 -24.41
C GLU A 81 -5.38 9.99 -24.04
N GLU A 82 -4.16 10.47 -24.27
CA GLU A 82 -3.76 11.85 -24.04
C GLU A 82 -4.58 12.81 -24.91
N ALA A 83 -5.28 13.72 -24.28
CA ALA A 83 -5.76 14.94 -24.93
C ALA A 83 -4.68 16.02 -24.82
N GLY A 84 -3.87 16.09 -25.85
CA GLY A 84 -3.06 17.17 -26.42
C GLY A 84 -2.40 18.22 -25.55
N THR A 85 -1.09 18.23 -25.56
CA THR A 85 -0.07 19.27 -25.83
C THR A 85 1.25 18.99 -25.10
N PRO A 86 2.40 19.50 -25.57
CA PRO A 86 3.72 19.00 -25.18
C PRO A 86 4.26 19.67 -23.92
N ASP A 87 3.53 19.62 -22.82
CA ASP A 87 4.05 19.89 -21.50
C ASP A 87 4.15 18.56 -20.75
N ARG A 88 5.33 18.29 -20.23
CA ARG A 88 5.63 17.14 -19.38
C ARG A 88 4.51 16.94 -18.34
N ASN A 89 4.02 15.73 -18.17
CA ASN A 89 3.10 15.38 -17.08
C ASN A 89 3.64 15.91 -15.74
N LYS A 90 2.77 16.54 -14.96
CA LYS A 90 3.10 17.06 -13.64
C LYS A 90 3.11 15.97 -12.59
N ASN A 91 3.94 16.16 -11.58
CA ASN A 91 4.02 15.28 -10.41
C ASN A 91 3.64 16.04 -9.15
N ILE A 92 2.57 15.63 -8.53
CA ILE A 92 1.96 16.28 -7.39
C ILE A 92 2.15 15.42 -6.14
N ALA A 93 2.77 15.97 -5.09
CA ALA A 93 2.89 15.31 -3.80
C ALA A 93 1.73 15.72 -2.89
N ILE A 94 1.04 14.73 -2.31
CA ILE A 94 0.03 14.93 -1.27
C ILE A 94 0.56 14.32 0.03
N ILE A 95 0.92 15.17 0.97
CA ILE A 95 1.45 14.77 2.27
C ILE A 95 0.27 14.58 3.23
N LEU A 96 0.10 13.35 3.72
CA LEU A 96 -1.00 12.95 4.60
C LEU A 96 -0.64 13.26 6.06
N ALA A 97 -1.11 14.38 6.57
CA ALA A 97 -0.85 14.89 7.92
C ALA A 97 -2.13 15.02 8.77
N GLY A 98 -3.16 14.22 8.47
CA GLY A 98 -4.45 14.22 9.18
C GLY A 98 -4.49 13.34 10.43
N GLY A 99 -3.43 12.60 10.75
CA GLY A 99 -3.39 11.67 11.88
C GLY A 99 -3.50 12.37 13.23
N LYS A 100 -4.30 11.76 14.14
CA LYS A 100 -4.51 12.25 15.52
C LYS A 100 -3.69 11.49 16.57
N SER A 101 -2.83 10.55 16.16
CA SER A 101 -2.07 9.73 17.09
C SER A 101 -1.07 10.57 17.90
N MET A 102 -1.17 10.48 19.21
CA MET A 102 -0.31 11.14 20.20
C MET A 102 0.37 10.11 21.12
N ARG A 103 0.65 8.91 20.61
CA ARG A 103 1.29 7.80 21.36
C ARG A 103 2.81 8.03 21.58
N ASN A 104 3.21 9.28 21.74
CA ASN A 104 4.59 9.73 21.77
C ASN A 104 4.98 10.45 23.09
N GLN A 105 4.13 10.41 24.11
CA GLN A 105 4.30 11.06 25.43
C GLN A 105 4.41 12.61 25.39
N GLN A 106 4.36 13.25 24.22
CA GLN A 106 4.45 14.70 24.08
C GLN A 106 3.10 15.41 23.92
N ASN A 107 1.99 14.66 23.88
CA ASN A 107 0.62 15.16 23.68
C ASN A 107 0.42 16.02 22.42
N ILE A 108 1.23 15.80 21.40
CA ILE A 108 1.11 16.38 20.05
C ILE A 108 1.02 15.29 19.00
N PRO A 109 0.36 15.51 17.86
CA PRO A 109 0.31 14.51 16.79
C PRO A 109 1.70 14.16 16.28
N ASN A 110 1.93 12.87 15.97
CA ASN A 110 3.24 12.32 15.64
C ASN A 110 3.98 13.09 14.54
N GLN A 111 3.27 13.60 13.54
CA GLN A 111 3.85 14.37 12.45
C GLN A 111 4.45 15.72 12.85
N PHE A 112 4.10 16.21 14.04
CA PHE A 112 4.56 17.52 14.55
C PHE A 112 5.58 17.40 15.68
N ILE A 113 5.98 16.17 16.05
CA ILE A 113 7.07 15.94 17.01
C ILE A 113 8.35 16.58 16.47
N ASN A 114 9.09 17.24 17.34
CA ASN A 114 10.40 17.79 16.98
C ASN A 114 11.51 16.72 17.13
N ILE A 115 12.26 16.52 16.06
CA ILE A 115 13.47 15.69 16.05
C ILE A 115 14.62 16.53 15.52
N LEU A 116 15.71 16.64 16.28
CA LEU A 116 16.89 17.44 15.94
C LEU A 116 16.57 18.89 15.55
N GLY A 117 15.62 19.51 16.27
CA GLY A 117 15.23 20.91 16.03
C GLY A 117 14.23 21.13 14.90
N LYS A 118 13.70 20.04 14.27
CA LYS A 118 12.82 20.11 13.11
C LYS A 118 11.61 19.21 13.28
N PRO A 119 10.36 19.67 12.99
CA PRO A 119 9.18 18.82 13.01
C PRO A 119 9.27 17.66 12.01
N VAL A 120 8.76 16.49 12.37
CA VAL A 120 8.80 15.26 11.54
C VAL A 120 8.27 15.50 10.12
N ILE A 121 7.14 16.18 9.97
CA ILE A 121 6.56 16.50 8.67
C ILE A 121 7.52 17.28 7.76
N VAL A 122 8.37 18.12 8.33
CA VAL A 122 9.27 18.98 7.55
C VAL A 122 10.33 18.15 6.82
N TYR A 123 10.81 17.05 7.39
CA TYR A 123 11.74 16.15 6.69
C TYR A 123 11.11 15.60 5.41
N CYS A 124 9.84 15.20 5.45
CA CYS A 124 9.12 14.79 4.24
C CYS A 124 9.01 15.95 3.25
N LEU A 125 8.57 17.13 3.72
CA LEU A 125 8.38 18.30 2.86
C LEU A 125 9.68 18.70 2.16
N GLU A 126 10.82 18.68 2.84
CA GLU A 126 12.12 19.00 2.27
C GLU A 126 12.54 18.02 1.17
N ALA A 127 12.29 16.72 1.34
CA ALA A 127 12.58 15.71 0.31
C ALA A 127 11.81 15.98 -0.99
N TYR A 128 10.51 16.28 -0.88
CA TYR A 128 9.67 16.63 -2.02
C TYR A 128 9.99 18.01 -2.59
N GLN A 129 10.33 19.01 -1.75
CA GLN A 129 10.77 20.32 -2.17
C GLN A 129 12.06 20.23 -2.98
N ALA A 130 13.02 19.42 -2.55
CA ALA A 130 14.32 19.26 -3.20
C ALA A 130 14.23 18.43 -4.50
N HIS A 131 13.22 17.59 -4.67
CA HIS A 131 13.11 16.71 -5.83
C HIS A 131 12.77 17.48 -7.11
N PRO A 132 13.60 17.44 -8.18
CA PRO A 132 13.43 18.29 -9.36
C PRO A 132 12.17 17.97 -10.17
N ALA A 133 11.69 16.72 -10.15
CA ALA A 133 10.53 16.31 -10.90
C ALA A 133 9.20 16.54 -10.16
N ILE A 134 9.21 16.87 -8.87
CA ILE A 134 7.99 17.25 -8.14
C ILE A 134 7.66 18.70 -8.44
N ASP A 135 6.47 18.94 -8.95
CA ASP A 135 6.01 20.27 -9.34
C ASP A 135 5.31 20.99 -8.19
N ASP A 136 4.37 20.34 -7.55
CA ASP A 136 3.51 20.94 -6.53
C ASP A 136 3.34 20.02 -5.32
N ILE A 137 3.17 20.62 -4.14
CA ILE A 137 2.93 19.93 -2.88
C ILE A 137 1.59 20.40 -2.29
N TYR A 138 0.78 19.46 -1.83
CA TYR A 138 -0.41 19.70 -1.03
C TYR A 138 -0.28 18.93 0.29
N ILE A 139 -0.95 19.43 1.32
CA ILE A 139 -0.96 18.75 2.63
C ILE A 139 -2.39 18.50 3.05
N VAL A 140 -2.75 17.23 3.26
CA VAL A 140 -4.00 16.88 3.92
C VAL A 140 -3.80 17.06 5.42
N CYS A 141 -4.30 18.19 5.94
CA CYS A 141 -3.94 18.72 7.25
C CYS A 141 -5.00 18.39 8.32
N LEU A 142 -4.53 18.03 9.51
CA LEU A 142 -5.37 17.91 10.70
C LEU A 142 -5.97 19.28 11.07
N LYS A 143 -7.28 19.30 11.31
CA LYS A 143 -8.01 20.52 11.73
C LYS A 143 -7.37 21.16 12.97
N GLY A 144 -7.12 22.47 12.88
CA GLY A 144 -6.51 23.29 13.94
C GLY A 144 -4.99 23.38 13.85
N TRP A 145 -4.35 22.70 12.89
CA TRP A 145 -2.89 22.73 12.67
C TRP A 145 -2.48 23.51 11.41
N GLU A 146 -3.45 24.08 10.69
CA GLU A 146 -3.24 24.71 9.37
C GLU A 146 -2.24 25.88 9.46
N GLN A 147 -2.39 26.72 10.47
CA GLN A 147 -1.49 27.89 10.65
C GLN A 147 -0.06 27.46 11.02
N ILE A 148 0.06 26.41 11.83
CA ILE A 148 1.35 25.86 12.24
C ILE A 148 2.06 25.26 11.00
N VAL A 149 1.34 24.50 10.17
CA VAL A 149 1.89 23.92 8.93
C VAL A 149 2.32 25.02 7.95
N LYS A 150 1.55 26.09 7.80
CA LYS A 150 1.95 27.26 7.00
C LYS A 150 3.23 27.91 7.52
N ALA A 151 3.30 28.12 8.84
CA ALA A 151 4.50 28.68 9.48
C ALA A 151 5.75 27.79 9.25
N TYR A 152 5.60 26.46 9.34
CA TYR A 152 6.68 25.53 8.97
C TYR A 152 7.08 25.64 7.50
N ALA A 153 6.12 25.73 6.59
CA ALA A 153 6.41 25.88 5.17
C ALA A 153 7.20 27.15 4.86
N GLU A 154 6.86 28.26 5.52
CA GLU A 154 7.60 29.52 5.42
C GLU A 154 9.02 29.39 6.02
N GLN A 155 9.10 28.90 7.28
CA GLN A 155 10.36 28.76 8.01
C GLN A 155 11.37 27.87 7.28
N PHE A 156 10.92 26.79 6.61
CA PHE A 156 11.76 25.82 5.93
C PHE A 156 11.73 25.96 4.40
N HIS A 157 11.27 27.11 3.89
CA HIS A 157 11.27 27.46 2.48
C HIS A 157 10.63 26.42 1.54
N ILE A 158 9.49 25.86 1.95
CA ILE A 158 8.72 24.91 1.13
C ILE A 158 7.90 25.68 0.08
N THR A 159 8.55 26.13 -0.97
CA THR A 159 7.95 26.99 -1.99
C THR A 159 6.99 26.28 -2.95
N LYS A 160 7.10 24.95 -3.05
CA LYS A 160 6.18 24.10 -3.85
C LYS A 160 4.84 23.87 -3.16
N LEU A 161 4.65 24.27 -1.90
CA LEU A 161 3.37 24.13 -1.20
C LEU A 161 2.31 25.03 -1.84
N LYS A 162 1.25 24.43 -2.42
CA LYS A 162 0.14 25.12 -3.09
C LYS A 162 -1.10 25.24 -2.23
N GLY A 163 -1.33 24.31 -1.31
CA GLY A 163 -2.53 24.36 -0.50
C GLY A 163 -2.61 23.34 0.60
N LEU A 164 -3.55 23.59 1.53
CA LEU A 164 -3.91 22.67 2.60
C LEU A 164 -5.32 22.16 2.34
N ILE A 165 -5.49 20.85 2.51
CA ILE A 165 -6.75 20.13 2.27
C ILE A 165 -7.23 19.59 3.62
N PRO A 166 -8.51 19.71 3.99
CA PRO A 166 -9.00 19.15 5.24
C PRO A 166 -8.83 17.64 5.30
N ALA A 167 -8.32 17.12 6.42
CA ALA A 167 -8.30 15.69 6.69
C ALA A 167 -9.71 15.15 6.95
N ALA A 168 -9.96 13.90 6.53
CA ALA A 168 -11.19 13.17 6.80
C ALA A 168 -11.09 12.31 8.06
N SER A 169 -12.11 11.47 8.32
CA SER A 169 -12.20 10.62 9.51
C SER A 169 -11.25 9.42 9.47
N SER A 170 -10.77 9.01 8.28
CA SER A 170 -9.83 7.91 8.10
C SER A 170 -8.72 8.25 7.11
N GLY A 171 -7.69 7.40 7.03
CA GLY A 171 -6.58 7.55 6.09
C GLY A 171 -7.05 7.53 4.63
N ILE A 172 -7.79 6.51 4.24
CA ILE A 172 -8.25 6.36 2.85
C ILE A 172 -9.24 7.48 2.45
N LEU A 173 -10.08 7.95 3.36
CA LEU A 173 -10.95 9.09 3.11
C LEU A 173 -10.17 10.41 3.00
N SER A 174 -9.05 10.54 3.72
CA SER A 174 -8.13 11.67 3.59
C SER A 174 -7.42 11.65 2.24
N VAL A 175 -7.02 10.46 1.75
CA VAL A 175 -6.51 10.27 0.39
C VAL A 175 -7.57 10.67 -0.64
N LYS A 176 -8.82 10.20 -0.49
CA LYS A 176 -9.94 10.59 -1.37
C LYS A 176 -10.12 12.11 -1.41
N ASN A 177 -10.10 12.79 -0.26
CA ASN A 177 -10.20 14.26 -0.22
C ASN A 177 -9.05 14.93 -0.99
N GLY A 178 -7.84 14.45 -0.81
CA GLY A 178 -6.67 14.93 -1.54
C GLY A 178 -6.82 14.75 -3.05
N LEU A 179 -7.22 13.56 -3.49
CA LEU A 179 -7.44 13.23 -4.89
C LEU A 179 -8.56 14.08 -5.50
N GLU A 180 -9.71 14.19 -4.82
CA GLU A 180 -10.84 15.02 -5.27
C GLU A 180 -10.45 16.49 -5.49
N TYR A 181 -9.54 17.00 -4.65
CA TYR A 181 -9.03 18.35 -4.80
C TYR A 181 -8.16 18.49 -6.05
N VAL A 182 -7.16 17.61 -6.22
CA VAL A 182 -6.16 17.74 -7.29
C VAL A 182 -6.71 17.36 -8.67
N LYS A 183 -7.63 16.38 -8.78
CA LYS A 183 -8.22 15.97 -10.06
C LYS A 183 -8.97 17.09 -10.80
N ASN A 184 -9.37 18.15 -10.08
CA ASN A 184 -10.02 19.32 -10.68
C ASN A 184 -9.01 20.38 -11.17
N ILE A 185 -7.72 20.21 -10.90
CA ILE A 185 -6.64 21.14 -11.21
C ILE A 185 -5.68 20.54 -12.24
N TYR A 186 -5.47 19.23 -12.18
CA TYR A 186 -4.48 18.50 -12.96
C TYR A 186 -5.14 17.50 -13.90
N SER A 187 -4.40 17.09 -14.94
CA SER A 187 -4.90 16.15 -15.95
C SER A 187 -4.87 14.70 -15.46
N GLY A 188 -5.61 13.83 -16.14
CA GLY A 188 -5.62 12.39 -15.80
C GLY A 188 -4.28 11.70 -16.00
N GLY A 189 -3.41 12.20 -16.89
CA GLY A 189 -2.06 11.70 -17.12
C GLY A 189 -1.02 12.17 -16.10
N ASP A 190 -1.32 13.22 -15.32
CA ASP A 190 -0.44 13.67 -14.24
C ASP A 190 -0.35 12.64 -13.12
N VAL A 191 0.74 12.64 -12.38
CA VAL A 191 0.99 11.69 -11.29
C VAL A 191 0.75 12.32 -9.94
N VAL A 192 -0.03 11.65 -9.09
CA VAL A 192 -0.17 11.98 -7.68
C VAL A 192 0.63 10.99 -6.82
N VAL A 193 1.38 11.53 -5.87
CA VAL A 193 2.16 10.77 -4.88
C VAL A 193 1.55 10.99 -3.51
N PHE A 194 1.12 9.94 -2.83
CA PHE A 194 0.64 10.00 -1.45
C PHE A 194 1.75 9.59 -0.48
N GLN A 195 2.08 10.47 0.45
CA GLN A 195 3.12 10.29 1.45
C GLN A 195 2.59 10.44 2.87
N GLU A 196 2.82 9.47 3.73
CA GLU A 196 2.59 9.62 5.16
C GLU A 196 3.59 10.60 5.77
N SER A 197 3.11 11.66 6.41
CA SER A 197 3.96 12.69 7.04
C SER A 197 4.79 12.18 8.22
N THR A 198 4.52 10.98 8.70
CA THR A 198 5.23 10.32 9.81
C THR A 198 6.39 9.42 9.37
N ARG A 199 6.79 9.43 8.07
CA ARG A 199 7.97 8.73 7.55
C ARG A 199 9.04 9.74 7.11
N PRO A 200 9.86 10.23 8.04
CA PRO A 200 10.81 11.33 7.76
C PRO A 200 12.00 10.91 6.90
N MET A 201 12.18 9.60 6.65
CA MET A 201 13.34 9.06 5.93
C MET A 201 13.08 8.87 4.43
N VAL A 202 11.99 9.42 3.88
CA VAL A 202 11.76 9.42 2.43
C VAL A 202 12.90 10.19 1.75
N SER A 203 13.49 9.61 0.69
CA SER A 203 14.62 10.18 -0.01
C SER A 203 14.27 10.60 -1.44
N VAL A 204 15.06 11.52 -2.01
CA VAL A 204 14.94 11.92 -3.42
C VAL A 204 15.08 10.71 -4.36
N ASP A 205 16.01 9.78 -4.07
CA ASP A 205 16.18 8.55 -4.85
C ASP A 205 14.94 7.65 -4.81
N MET A 206 14.34 7.49 -3.63
CA MET A 206 13.09 6.73 -3.47
C MET A 206 11.94 7.35 -4.28
N ILE A 207 11.79 8.67 -4.24
CA ILE A 207 10.79 9.40 -5.04
C ILE A 207 11.05 9.20 -6.53
N SER A 208 12.32 9.29 -6.98
CA SER A 208 12.69 9.08 -8.39
C SER A 208 12.29 7.69 -8.89
N LYS A 209 12.63 6.64 -8.13
CA LYS A 209 12.27 5.25 -8.46
C LYS A 209 10.77 5.03 -8.50
N LEU A 210 10.05 5.62 -7.55
CA LEU A 210 8.60 5.55 -7.48
C LEU A 210 7.94 6.19 -8.71
N LEU A 211 8.37 7.40 -9.10
CA LEU A 211 7.84 8.11 -10.26
C LEU A 211 8.13 7.34 -11.55
N GLN A 212 9.36 6.83 -11.73
CA GLN A 212 9.71 6.02 -12.89
C GLN A 212 8.79 4.80 -13.01
N ALA A 213 8.65 4.01 -11.95
CA ALA A 213 7.78 2.85 -11.95
C ALA A 213 6.31 3.20 -12.21
N CYS A 214 5.85 4.36 -11.71
CA CYS A 214 4.49 4.84 -11.95
C CYS A 214 4.29 5.24 -13.43
N TYR A 215 5.26 5.86 -14.08
CA TYR A 215 5.19 6.16 -15.52
C TYR A 215 5.13 4.89 -16.38
N GLU A 216 5.85 3.86 -15.99
CA GLU A 216 5.90 2.59 -16.72
C GLU A 216 4.62 1.75 -16.55
N ASN A 217 3.98 1.84 -15.38
CA ASN A 217 2.91 0.90 -14.99
C ASN A 217 1.58 1.57 -14.61
N GLY A 218 1.49 2.89 -14.63
CA GLY A 218 0.31 3.67 -14.19
C GLY A 218 0.19 3.78 -12.66
N SER A 219 0.89 2.92 -11.90
CA SER A 219 0.95 2.94 -10.43
C SER A 219 2.26 2.38 -9.92
N ALA A 220 2.67 2.79 -8.71
CA ALA A 220 3.80 2.21 -8.00
C ALA A 220 3.59 2.33 -6.49
N ASN A 221 3.97 1.28 -5.75
CA ASN A 221 3.77 1.19 -4.30
C ASN A 221 5.06 0.73 -3.64
N ILE A 222 5.55 1.48 -2.67
CA ILE A 222 6.71 1.08 -1.89
C ILE A 222 6.33 -0.11 -1.00
N CYS A 223 7.17 -1.13 -1.01
CA CYS A 223 7.05 -2.25 -0.09
C CYS A 223 8.41 -2.64 0.49
N GLN A 224 8.37 -3.34 1.61
CA GLN A 224 9.55 -3.91 2.26
C GLN A 224 9.33 -5.41 2.48
N GLY A 225 10.28 -6.23 2.03
CA GLY A 225 10.27 -7.67 2.31
C GLY A 225 10.42 -7.96 3.81
N MET A 226 9.82 -9.04 4.27
CA MET A 226 9.90 -9.46 5.67
C MET A 226 11.27 -10.07 5.99
N LYS A 227 11.91 -9.60 7.07
CA LYS A 227 13.19 -10.15 7.57
C LYS A 227 13.00 -11.31 8.53
N ASP A 228 11.97 -11.22 9.35
CA ASP A 228 11.69 -12.20 10.39
C ASP A 228 10.88 -13.39 9.84
N TYR A 229 10.86 -14.48 10.61
CA TYR A 229 9.97 -15.60 10.33
C TYR A 229 8.53 -15.21 10.67
N VAL A 230 7.60 -15.55 9.78
CA VAL A 230 6.19 -15.21 9.92
C VAL A 230 5.36 -16.47 10.01
N GLN A 231 4.41 -16.49 10.94
CA GLN A 231 3.42 -17.53 11.07
C GLN A 231 2.03 -16.95 10.77
N PHE A 232 1.22 -17.72 10.10
CA PHE A 232 -0.16 -17.37 9.83
C PHE A 232 -1.07 -17.99 10.88
N ILE A 233 -1.90 -17.18 11.51
CA ILE A 233 -2.92 -17.65 12.44
C ILE A 233 -4.24 -17.77 11.65
N CYS A 234 -4.73 -19.00 11.51
CA CYS A 234 -5.99 -19.30 10.85
C CYS A 234 -7.20 -18.85 11.71
N ASN A 235 -8.39 -18.78 11.09
CA ASN A 235 -9.61 -18.35 11.77
C ASN A 235 -10.01 -19.29 12.94
N ASP A 236 -9.63 -20.56 12.87
CA ASP A 236 -9.86 -21.56 13.93
C ASP A 236 -8.79 -21.51 15.06
N GLY A 237 -7.86 -20.54 14.99
CA GLY A 237 -6.79 -20.37 15.96
C GLY A 237 -5.58 -21.29 15.73
N THR A 238 -5.59 -22.14 14.72
CA THR A 238 -4.40 -22.94 14.35
C THR A 238 -3.34 -22.05 13.71
N VAL A 239 -2.08 -22.51 13.76
CA VAL A 239 -0.94 -21.75 13.21
C VAL A 239 -0.37 -22.51 12.02
N ASP A 240 -0.08 -21.78 10.95
CA ASP A 240 0.58 -22.31 9.76
C ASP A 240 1.78 -21.44 9.36
N TYR A 241 2.68 -21.99 8.56
CA TYR A 241 3.88 -21.31 8.10
C TYR A 241 3.63 -20.57 6.79
N ILE A 242 4.11 -19.34 6.70
CA ILE A 242 4.19 -18.60 5.45
C ILE A 242 5.67 -18.36 5.10
N ASP A 243 6.04 -18.64 3.86
CA ASP A 243 7.35 -18.24 3.37
C ASP A 243 7.48 -16.72 3.39
N ARG A 244 8.39 -16.21 4.21
CA ARG A 244 8.65 -14.77 4.35
C ARG A 244 8.97 -14.08 3.01
N ASN A 245 9.50 -14.81 2.03
CA ASN A 245 9.80 -14.26 0.70
C ASN A 245 8.54 -13.97 -0.13
N SER A 246 7.37 -14.47 0.30
CA SER A 246 6.07 -14.19 -0.31
C SER A 246 5.29 -13.09 0.40
N ILE A 247 5.89 -12.44 1.40
CA ILE A 247 5.23 -11.41 2.21
C ILE A 247 5.97 -10.10 2.07
N VAL A 248 5.23 -9.03 1.86
CA VAL A 248 5.73 -7.66 1.88
C VAL A 248 4.92 -6.80 2.85
N SER A 249 5.60 -5.87 3.51
CA SER A 249 4.96 -4.77 4.23
C SER A 249 4.74 -3.62 3.26
N LEU A 250 3.51 -3.10 3.20
CA LEU A 250 3.19 -1.92 2.40
C LEU A 250 3.61 -0.66 3.14
N GLU A 251 4.22 0.25 2.43
CA GLU A 251 4.71 1.52 2.96
C GLU A 251 4.30 2.68 2.03
N SER A 252 4.36 3.91 2.54
CA SER A 252 4.36 5.10 1.69
C SER A 252 5.82 5.52 1.38
N PRO A 253 6.05 6.21 0.25
CA PRO A 253 5.06 6.75 -0.69
C PRO A 253 4.44 5.71 -1.63
N GLU A 254 3.26 6.04 -2.12
CA GLU A 254 2.59 5.35 -3.21
C GLU A 254 2.24 6.36 -4.31
N ALA A 255 2.38 5.99 -5.59
CA ALA A 255 2.17 6.88 -6.73
C ALA A 255 1.19 6.29 -7.75
N TYR A 256 0.37 7.16 -8.35
CA TYR A 256 -0.66 6.78 -9.30
C TYR A 256 -0.84 7.87 -10.37
N GLN A 257 -1.13 7.48 -11.61
CA GLN A 257 -1.73 8.42 -12.54
C GLN A 257 -3.10 8.87 -12.00
N ILE A 258 -3.37 10.17 -12.02
CA ILE A 258 -4.60 10.75 -11.43
C ILE A 258 -5.84 10.12 -12.02
N GLY A 259 -5.89 9.93 -13.35
CA GLY A 259 -7.00 9.29 -14.01
C GLY A 259 -7.24 7.86 -13.54
N MET A 260 -6.16 7.08 -13.41
CA MET A 260 -6.22 5.70 -12.95
C MET A 260 -6.79 5.59 -11.53
N ILE A 261 -6.22 6.31 -10.58
CA ILE A 261 -6.69 6.21 -9.20
C ILE A 261 -8.09 6.81 -9.01
N THR A 262 -8.45 7.83 -9.79
CA THR A 262 -9.81 8.37 -9.83
C THR A 262 -10.81 7.31 -10.28
N ALA A 263 -10.48 6.53 -11.31
CA ALA A 263 -11.33 5.43 -11.77
C ALA A 263 -11.49 4.32 -10.72
N VAL A 264 -10.43 4.02 -9.96
CA VAL A 264 -10.50 3.05 -8.84
C VAL A 264 -11.48 3.51 -7.76
N PHE A 265 -11.42 4.78 -7.33
CA PHE A 265 -12.38 5.31 -6.36
C PHE A 265 -13.81 5.37 -6.91
N ALA A 266 -14.00 5.67 -8.19
CA ALA A 266 -15.32 5.63 -8.84
C ALA A 266 -15.89 4.19 -8.93
N ASP A 267 -15.04 3.20 -9.19
CA ASP A 267 -15.44 1.78 -9.18
C ASP A 267 -15.82 1.31 -7.77
N ALA A 268 -15.07 1.73 -6.74
CA ALA A 268 -15.44 1.49 -5.34
C ALA A 268 -16.83 2.04 -5.01
N GLU A 269 -17.12 3.28 -5.41
CA GLU A 269 -18.41 3.90 -5.19
C GLU A 269 -19.53 3.18 -5.93
N LYS A 270 -19.33 2.84 -7.21
CA LYS A 270 -20.28 2.06 -8.01
C LYS A 270 -20.59 0.68 -7.40
N LYS A 271 -19.58 0.02 -6.85
CA LYS A 271 -19.71 -1.27 -6.17
C LYS A 271 -20.20 -1.15 -4.73
N GLN A 272 -20.45 0.06 -4.24
CA GLN A 272 -20.80 0.33 -2.83
C GLN A 272 -19.75 -0.25 -1.85
N HIS A 273 -18.50 -0.29 -2.28
CA HIS A 273 -17.41 -0.81 -1.47
C HIS A 273 -17.12 0.13 -0.29
N PRO A 274 -17.11 -0.36 0.96
CA PRO A 274 -16.78 0.47 2.11
C PRO A 274 -15.30 0.88 2.05
N LEU A 275 -15.02 2.19 2.10
CA LEU A 275 -13.65 2.72 2.12
C LEU A 275 -13.07 2.63 3.55
N ASN A 276 -12.58 1.47 3.93
CA ASN A 276 -12.00 1.18 5.25
C ASN A 276 -10.56 0.67 5.21
N GLU A 277 -9.94 0.68 4.02
CA GLU A 277 -8.57 0.28 3.81
C GLU A 277 -7.58 1.22 4.47
N SER A 278 -6.37 0.71 4.72
CA SER A 278 -5.27 1.49 5.29
C SER A 278 -4.51 2.32 4.24
N CYS A 279 -4.57 1.95 2.95
CA CYS A 279 -3.86 2.60 1.83
C CYS A 279 -4.53 2.28 0.49
N CYS A 280 -4.13 2.98 -0.59
CA CYS A 280 -4.68 2.75 -1.92
C CYS A 280 -4.34 1.38 -2.48
N ALA A 281 -3.15 0.83 -2.20
CA ALA A 281 -2.78 -0.51 -2.66
C ALA A 281 -3.77 -1.57 -2.17
N MET A 282 -4.26 -1.46 -0.93
CA MET A 282 -5.28 -2.38 -0.41
C MET A 282 -6.63 -2.18 -1.09
N LEU A 283 -7.00 -0.95 -1.43
CA LEU A 283 -8.22 -0.67 -2.20
C LEU A 283 -8.12 -1.28 -3.61
N LEU A 284 -6.98 -1.12 -4.29
CA LEU A 284 -6.73 -1.75 -5.58
C LEU A 284 -6.92 -3.27 -5.48
N PHE A 285 -6.28 -3.91 -4.49
CA PHE A 285 -6.38 -5.34 -4.25
C PHE A 285 -7.85 -5.79 -4.08
N ASN A 286 -8.60 -5.13 -3.20
CA ASN A 286 -9.98 -5.48 -2.90
C ASN A 286 -10.93 -5.32 -4.10
N LEU A 287 -10.58 -4.44 -5.03
CA LEU A 287 -11.35 -4.22 -6.27
C LEU A 287 -10.85 -5.05 -7.46
N GLY A 288 -9.77 -5.83 -7.29
CA GLY A 288 -9.21 -6.72 -8.31
C GLY A 288 -8.28 -6.02 -9.31
N TYR A 289 -7.71 -4.88 -8.97
CA TYR A 289 -6.69 -4.19 -9.78
C TYR A 289 -5.29 -4.72 -9.51
N ASN A 290 -4.42 -4.63 -10.50
CA ASN A 290 -3.01 -4.95 -10.33
C ASN A 290 -2.31 -3.94 -9.41
N ILE A 291 -1.38 -4.45 -8.59
CA ILE A 291 -0.54 -3.64 -7.72
C ILE A 291 0.91 -3.79 -8.19
N ASN A 292 1.55 -2.68 -8.50
CA ASN A 292 2.96 -2.66 -8.87
C ASN A 292 3.79 -2.29 -7.64
N PHE A 293 4.68 -3.19 -7.22
CA PHE A 293 5.54 -3.01 -6.06
C PHE A 293 6.95 -2.64 -6.49
N ILE A 294 7.55 -1.73 -5.71
CA ILE A 294 8.99 -1.44 -5.76
C ILE A 294 9.57 -1.58 -4.36
N GLU A 295 10.81 -2.06 -4.29
CA GLU A 295 11.50 -2.24 -3.02
C GLU A 295 11.83 -0.89 -2.38
N GLY A 296 11.43 -0.71 -1.12
CA GLY A 296 11.71 0.45 -0.30
C GLY A 296 13.03 0.33 0.45
N SER A 297 13.24 1.26 1.38
CA SER A 297 14.40 1.28 2.26
C SER A 297 14.03 0.80 3.66
N VAL A 298 14.89 -0.03 4.26
CA VAL A 298 14.74 -0.44 5.67
C VAL A 298 14.74 0.75 6.65
N ASN A 299 15.25 1.88 6.20
CA ASN A 299 15.28 3.12 6.98
C ASN A 299 13.99 3.94 6.85
N ASN A 300 13.06 3.57 5.95
CA ASN A 300 11.80 4.27 5.75
C ASN A 300 10.79 4.00 6.87
N ILE A 301 11.22 4.13 8.11
CA ILE A 301 10.42 3.83 9.30
C ILE A 301 9.26 4.82 9.47
N LYS A 302 8.15 4.32 10.00
CA LYS A 302 6.98 5.12 10.39
C LYS A 302 7.04 5.44 11.87
N ILE A 303 6.99 6.71 12.23
CA ILE A 303 6.92 7.13 13.63
C ILE A 303 5.50 6.93 14.16
N VAL A 304 5.33 5.96 15.05
CA VAL A 304 4.06 5.60 15.69
C VAL A 304 4.16 5.71 17.21
N ARG A 305 5.30 5.33 17.79
CA ARG A 305 5.58 5.26 19.23
C ARG A 305 6.82 6.06 19.58
N GLN A 306 7.09 6.21 20.88
CA GLN A 306 8.26 6.93 21.38
C GLN A 306 9.59 6.28 20.96
N GLU A 307 9.62 4.95 20.89
CA GLU A 307 10.82 4.19 20.47
C GLU A 307 11.20 4.53 19.03
N ASP A 308 10.20 4.74 18.16
CA ASP A 308 10.44 5.10 16.75
C ASP A 308 11.10 6.48 16.63
N VAL A 309 10.82 7.40 17.56
CA VAL A 309 11.45 8.73 17.61
C VAL A 309 12.95 8.60 17.87
N ALA A 310 13.35 7.71 18.79
CA ALA A 310 14.76 7.46 19.07
C ALA A 310 15.49 6.88 17.86
N ILE A 311 14.88 5.88 17.18
CA ILE A 311 15.43 5.27 15.97
C ILE A 311 15.53 6.32 14.85
N ALA A 312 14.47 7.07 14.59
CA ALA A 312 14.47 8.14 13.58
C ALA A 312 15.57 9.19 13.86
N THR A 313 15.77 9.56 15.13
CA THR A 313 16.82 10.50 15.54
C THR A 313 18.21 9.99 15.16
N LEU A 314 18.49 8.71 15.39
CA LEU A 314 19.78 8.11 15.02
C LEU A 314 19.97 8.05 13.51
N LEU A 315 18.96 7.63 12.75
CA LEU A 315 19.01 7.57 11.29
C LEU A 315 19.21 8.96 10.66
N LEU A 316 18.47 9.97 11.14
CA LEU A 316 18.60 11.35 10.64
C LEU A 316 19.97 11.96 10.92
N ARG A 317 20.61 11.64 12.05
CA ARG A 317 21.99 12.05 12.31
C ARG A 317 22.99 11.45 11.32
N GLN A 318 22.81 10.19 10.93
CA GLN A 318 23.70 9.54 9.97
C GLN A 318 23.53 10.06 8.54
N SER A 319 22.33 10.53 8.17
CA SER A 319 22.07 11.10 6.83
C SER A 319 22.63 12.51 6.65
N THR A 320 23.13 13.15 7.70
CA THR A 320 23.67 14.51 7.67
C THR A 320 25.21 14.53 7.48
N TYR A 321 25.84 13.37 7.34
CA TYR A 321 27.27 13.19 7.04
C TYR A 321 27.41 12.45 5.66
#